data_6fa7c13bfc995d223df0598e8ea15b65
#
_entry.id   6fa7c13bfc995d223df0598e8ea15b65
#
_cell.length_a   1.000
_cell.length_b   1.000
_cell.length_c   1.000
_cell.angle_alpha   90.00
_cell.angle_beta   90.00
_cell.angle_gamma   90.00
#
_symmetry.space_group_name_H-M   'P 1'
#
loop_
_entity.id
_entity.type
_entity.pdbx_description
1 polymer ?
#
loop_
_entity_poly.entity_id
_entity_poly.type
_entity_poly.pdbx_seq_one_letter_code
_entity_poly.pdbx_strand_id
1 'polypeptide(L)'
;MRLSTLFLLVAPAAARSYLSWMADSWILNNREHEGPYWYGRATIYEGYEAAYSLYGNETLLEWYRSQIDDVVVAPDGSIVDFNETYYSLDDYRIGNNILYWYERTGEEKYRLAADRIRAMLDRHPRTETGGFWHRQPNYPNQMWLDGIFMADVFYAKWTKLFDAGNVTAWEDIVLQWDKIEAVTRDPGGTGLLVHGFDESKTAVWADPVTGASPLVWNRAVGWYFVSLIEILDIYPKDLPGYKRLLGYYKRLAKAILRAQDPKTDGWWLILSKQYVGAEGNYFESSAAAMFTYGWLAGLRRGYLDKRTFSRPAAKAYRHLIDDFVTKHRNGTLTWEGTVQVGSLNSDASFEYYVSIPVVPNDTRGVGPFLLASYEWELQQKRS
;
A
#
# COMPACT_ATOMS: atom_id res chain seq x y z
N MET A 1 18.04 -12.64 35.65
CA MET A 1 18.29 -11.98 34.37
C MET A 1 19.46 -12.69 33.68
N ARG A 2 19.18 -13.56 32.70
CA ARG A 2 20.22 -14.16 31.87
C ARG A 2 20.07 -13.54 30.48
N LEU A 3 21.03 -12.70 30.12
CA LEU A 3 21.19 -12.23 28.75
C LEU A 3 21.61 -13.42 27.87
N SER A 4 20.69 -13.94 27.07
CA SER A 4 21.01 -14.90 26.03
C SER A 4 21.64 -14.14 24.88
N THR A 5 22.94 -14.21 24.75
CA THR A 5 23.70 -13.69 23.60
C THR A 5 23.32 -14.52 22.38
N LEU A 6 22.49 -13.97 21.50
CA LEU A 6 22.17 -14.56 20.21
C LEU A 6 23.42 -14.51 19.34
N PHE A 7 24.11 -15.61 19.17
CA PHE A 7 25.14 -15.76 18.13
C PHE A 7 24.45 -15.87 16.76
N LEU A 8 24.43 -14.77 16.03
CA LEU A 8 24.10 -14.80 14.61
C LEU A 8 25.23 -15.55 13.88
N LEU A 9 24.95 -16.76 13.43
CA LEU A 9 25.78 -17.50 12.48
C LEU A 9 25.83 -16.68 11.18
N VAL A 10 26.97 -16.05 10.94
CA VAL A 10 27.28 -15.40 9.65
C VAL A 10 27.44 -16.54 8.63
N ALA A 11 26.40 -16.81 7.86
CA ALA A 11 26.52 -17.67 6.68
C ALA A 11 27.46 -16.99 5.66
N PRO A 12 28.29 -17.78 4.92
CA PRO A 12 29.13 -17.24 3.88
C PRO A 12 28.25 -16.54 2.81
N ALA A 13 28.80 -15.53 2.13
CA ALA A 13 28.13 -14.61 1.21
C ALA A 13 27.56 -15.29 -0.05
N ALA A 14 26.68 -16.28 0.09
CA ALA A 14 25.61 -16.52 -0.85
C ALA A 14 24.70 -15.28 -0.77
N ALA A 15 24.34 -14.73 -1.90
CA ALA A 15 23.59 -13.47 -1.97
C ALA A 15 22.42 -13.49 -0.98
N ARG A 16 22.57 -12.76 0.15
CA ARG A 16 21.53 -12.68 1.19
C ARG A 16 20.29 -12.08 0.55
N SER A 17 19.15 -12.74 0.73
CA SER A 17 17.85 -12.26 0.26
C SER A 17 17.57 -10.85 0.78
N TYR A 18 17.28 -9.90 -0.11
CA TYR A 18 16.91 -8.55 0.31
C TYR A 18 15.60 -8.53 1.11
N LEU A 19 14.68 -9.45 0.83
CA LEU A 19 13.44 -9.63 1.60
C LEU A 19 13.74 -9.91 3.07
N SER A 20 14.45 -11.01 3.37
CA SER A 20 14.81 -11.37 4.76
C SER A 20 15.75 -10.34 5.38
N TRP A 21 16.71 -9.84 4.61
CA TRP A 21 17.71 -8.90 5.13
C TRP A 21 17.07 -7.56 5.54
N MET A 22 16.16 -7.02 4.74
CA MET A 22 15.46 -5.78 5.10
C MET A 22 14.48 -6.01 6.25
N ALA A 23 13.75 -7.13 6.27
CA ALA A 23 12.84 -7.47 7.37
C ALA A 23 13.58 -7.55 8.70
N ASP A 24 14.70 -8.28 8.76
CA ASP A 24 15.55 -8.39 9.95
C ASP A 24 16.14 -7.04 10.35
N SER A 25 16.62 -6.26 9.37
CA SER A 25 17.25 -4.96 9.61
C SER A 25 16.26 -3.96 10.21
N TRP A 26 15.02 -3.97 9.75
CA TRP A 26 14.01 -3.05 10.25
C TRP A 26 13.71 -3.33 11.74
N ILE A 27 13.57 -4.59 12.13
CA ILE A 27 13.37 -5.00 13.54
C ILE A 27 14.60 -4.63 14.39
N LEU A 28 15.81 -4.94 13.91
CA LEU A 28 17.06 -4.65 14.64
C LEU A 28 17.30 -3.16 14.85
N ASN A 29 16.83 -2.32 13.96
CA ASN A 29 16.93 -0.88 14.08
C ASN A 29 15.93 -0.28 15.09
N ASN A 30 15.14 -1.13 15.80
CA ASN A 30 14.17 -0.73 16.84
C ASN A 30 13.27 0.43 16.40
N ARG A 31 12.75 0.33 15.19
CA ARG A 31 11.81 1.33 14.70
C ARG A 31 10.48 1.13 15.39
N GLU A 32 10.28 1.87 16.48
CA GLU A 32 8.97 1.99 17.07
C GLU A 32 8.04 2.69 16.07
N HIS A 33 6.82 2.18 15.95
CA HIS A 33 5.77 2.88 15.24
C HIS A 33 5.35 4.09 16.05
N GLU A 34 5.82 5.26 15.68
CA GLU A 34 5.36 6.49 16.28
C GLU A 34 3.90 6.74 15.90
N GLY A 35 3.05 6.96 16.89
CA GLY A 35 1.67 7.38 16.73
C GLY A 35 0.69 6.31 16.22
N PRO A 36 -0.56 6.71 16.02
CA PRO A 36 -1.69 5.84 15.68
C PRO A 36 -1.81 5.54 14.16
N TYR A 37 -0.73 5.53 13.40
CA TYR A 37 -0.78 5.23 11.97
C TYR A 37 -0.91 3.74 11.71
N TRP A 38 -2.13 3.23 11.85
CA TRP A 38 -2.47 1.82 11.65
C TRP A 38 -2.07 1.31 10.27
N TYR A 39 -2.25 2.09 9.22
CA TYR A 39 -1.85 1.69 7.87
C TYR A 39 -0.34 1.55 7.70
N GLY A 40 0.46 2.35 8.39
CA GLY A 40 1.92 2.20 8.38
C GLY A 40 2.37 0.86 8.97
N ARG A 41 1.76 0.45 10.11
CA ARG A 41 1.96 -0.87 10.70
C ARG A 41 1.49 -1.98 9.76
N ALA A 42 0.26 -1.85 9.24
CA ALA A 42 -0.31 -2.83 8.32
C ALA A 42 0.60 -3.08 7.12
N THR A 43 1.15 -2.02 6.54
CA THR A 43 1.99 -2.11 5.35
C THR A 43 3.27 -2.92 5.58
N ILE A 44 3.94 -2.74 6.74
CA ILE A 44 5.14 -3.52 7.04
C ILE A 44 4.80 -4.94 7.46
N TYR A 45 3.69 -5.16 8.16
CA TYR A 45 3.24 -6.49 8.56
C TYR A 45 2.91 -7.37 7.35
N GLU A 46 2.32 -6.83 6.30
CA GLU A 46 2.13 -7.54 5.02
C GLU A 46 3.47 -7.98 4.40
N GLY A 47 4.50 -7.14 4.51
CA GLY A 47 5.85 -7.52 4.13
C GLY A 47 6.39 -8.71 4.94
N TYR A 48 6.08 -8.78 6.24
CA TYR A 48 6.45 -9.93 7.09
C TYR A 48 5.65 -11.18 6.78
N GLU A 49 4.35 -11.06 6.47
CA GLU A 49 3.53 -12.18 5.99
C GLU A 49 4.14 -12.78 4.71
N ALA A 50 4.55 -11.92 3.78
CA ALA A 50 5.22 -12.33 2.55
C ALA A 50 6.58 -13.01 2.81
N ALA A 51 7.41 -12.44 3.68
CA ALA A 51 8.71 -12.99 4.05
C ALA A 51 8.57 -14.37 4.72
N TYR A 52 7.63 -14.50 5.65
CA TYR A 52 7.32 -15.77 6.29
C TYR A 52 6.84 -16.83 5.27
N SER A 53 5.94 -16.45 4.38
CA SER A 53 5.40 -17.37 3.36
C SER A 53 6.48 -17.94 2.43
N LEU A 54 7.58 -17.21 2.22
CA LEU A 54 8.67 -17.62 1.32
C LEU A 54 9.78 -18.39 2.03
N TYR A 55 10.05 -18.06 3.30
CA TYR A 55 11.24 -18.56 4.03
C TYR A 55 10.92 -19.35 5.29
N GLY A 56 9.70 -19.30 5.84
CA GLY A 56 9.29 -20.02 7.04
C GLY A 56 10.06 -19.60 8.29
N ASN A 57 10.43 -18.32 8.42
CA ASN A 57 11.16 -17.83 9.58
C ASN A 57 10.21 -17.67 10.78
N GLU A 58 10.20 -18.66 11.67
CA GLU A 58 9.32 -18.67 12.85
C GLU A 58 9.62 -17.53 13.82
N THR A 59 10.90 -17.14 13.99
CA THR A 59 11.26 -16.02 14.86
C THR A 59 10.65 -14.70 14.36
N LEU A 60 10.63 -14.48 13.03
CA LEU A 60 9.97 -13.33 12.42
C LEU A 60 8.46 -13.38 12.65
N LEU A 61 7.86 -14.56 12.48
CA LEU A 61 6.43 -14.76 12.68
C LEU A 61 6.01 -14.54 14.14
N GLU A 62 6.77 -15.06 15.09
CA GLU A 62 6.54 -14.88 16.53
C GLU A 62 6.64 -13.41 16.92
N TRP A 63 7.66 -12.70 16.41
CA TRP A 63 7.76 -11.26 16.62
C TRP A 63 6.56 -10.53 16.03
N TYR A 64 6.15 -10.85 14.81
CA TYR A 64 4.98 -10.24 14.19
C TYR A 64 3.70 -10.53 15.00
N ARG A 65 3.53 -11.76 15.49
CA ARG A 65 2.40 -12.11 16.34
C ARG A 65 2.38 -11.26 17.62
N SER A 66 3.51 -11.09 18.26
CA SER A 66 3.59 -10.25 19.48
C SER A 66 3.17 -8.79 19.19
N GLN A 67 3.51 -8.25 18.02
CA GLN A 67 3.04 -6.91 17.64
C GLN A 67 1.52 -6.83 17.50
N ILE A 68 0.88 -7.87 17.00
CA ILE A 68 -0.60 -7.91 16.91
C ILE A 68 -1.21 -8.10 18.30
N ASP A 69 -0.71 -9.04 19.10
CA ASP A 69 -1.31 -9.41 20.39
C ASP A 69 -1.05 -8.38 21.50
N ASP A 70 0.11 -7.73 21.48
CA ASP A 70 0.49 -6.79 22.56
C ASP A 70 0.12 -5.34 22.24
N VAL A 71 -0.05 -4.99 20.94
CA VAL A 71 -0.16 -3.60 20.49
C VAL A 71 -1.46 -3.31 19.75
N VAL A 72 -2.05 -4.30 19.04
CA VAL A 72 -3.20 -4.06 18.15
C VAL A 72 -4.49 -4.65 18.69
N VAL A 73 -4.52 -5.94 19.07
CA VAL A 73 -5.74 -6.66 19.43
C VAL A 73 -5.67 -7.13 20.88
N ALA A 74 -6.50 -6.57 21.73
CA ALA A 74 -6.63 -7.01 23.11
C ALA A 74 -7.30 -8.41 23.23
N PRO A 75 -7.13 -9.12 24.36
CA PRO A 75 -7.70 -10.46 24.55
C PRO A 75 -9.23 -10.56 24.37
N ASP A 76 -9.95 -9.47 24.60
CA ASP A 76 -11.41 -9.38 24.41
C ASP A 76 -11.84 -9.02 22.98
N GLY A 77 -10.90 -8.91 22.05
CA GLY A 77 -11.15 -8.55 20.66
C GLY A 77 -11.39 -7.05 20.44
N SER A 78 -11.10 -6.20 21.43
CA SER A 78 -11.01 -4.76 21.19
C SER A 78 -9.71 -4.41 20.48
N ILE A 79 -9.72 -3.32 19.71
CA ILE A 79 -8.50 -2.78 19.08
C ILE A 79 -7.98 -1.67 19.98
N VAL A 80 -6.72 -1.79 20.38
CA VAL A 80 -6.07 -0.85 21.30
C VAL A 80 -6.07 0.56 20.71
N ASP A 81 -6.50 1.56 21.49
CA ASP A 81 -6.57 2.97 21.08
C ASP A 81 -7.42 3.25 19.82
N PHE A 82 -8.28 2.31 19.40
CA PHE A 82 -9.15 2.48 18.24
C PHE A 82 -10.37 3.32 18.62
N ASN A 83 -10.58 4.42 17.90
CA ASN A 83 -11.70 5.32 18.17
C ASN A 83 -12.89 5.02 17.25
N GLU A 84 -13.90 4.31 17.77
CA GLU A 84 -15.11 3.95 17.00
C GLU A 84 -16.06 5.14 16.71
N THR A 85 -15.73 6.35 17.14
CA THR A 85 -16.47 7.57 16.82
C THR A 85 -15.77 8.46 15.79
N TYR A 86 -14.56 8.10 15.41
CA TYR A 86 -13.76 8.80 14.42
C TYR A 86 -13.60 7.94 13.16
N TYR A 87 -14.13 8.40 12.04
CA TYR A 87 -14.13 7.65 10.79
C TYR A 87 -12.91 8.02 9.94
N SER A 88 -11.97 7.10 9.83
CA SER A 88 -10.77 7.24 9.02
C SER A 88 -10.51 5.93 8.25
N LEU A 89 -10.46 5.99 6.94
CA LEU A 89 -10.16 4.79 6.13
C LEU A 89 -8.76 4.26 6.42
N ASP A 90 -7.81 5.14 6.80
CA ASP A 90 -6.44 4.75 7.18
C ASP A 90 -6.41 3.75 8.34
N ASP A 91 -7.35 3.88 9.29
CA ASP A 91 -7.40 3.04 10.48
C ASP A 91 -7.94 1.63 10.18
N TYR A 92 -8.56 1.41 9.01
CA TYR A 92 -9.14 0.11 8.67
C TYR A 92 -8.15 -0.83 7.98
N ARG A 93 -7.02 -0.33 7.48
CA ARG A 93 -6.03 -1.17 6.80
C ARG A 93 -5.50 -2.30 7.67
N ILE A 94 -5.31 -2.07 8.96
CA ILE A 94 -4.85 -3.07 9.92
C ILE A 94 -5.78 -4.30 10.00
N GLY A 95 -7.04 -4.15 9.60
CA GLY A 95 -8.00 -5.24 9.50
C GLY A 95 -7.52 -6.41 8.63
N ASN A 96 -6.72 -6.14 7.59
CA ASN A 96 -6.14 -7.21 6.74
C ASN A 96 -5.19 -8.12 7.52
N ASN A 97 -4.37 -7.55 8.41
CA ASN A 97 -3.43 -8.30 9.26
C ASN A 97 -4.16 -9.03 10.38
N ILE A 98 -5.23 -8.43 10.92
CA ILE A 98 -6.11 -9.10 11.89
C ILE A 98 -6.77 -10.33 11.25
N LEU A 99 -7.29 -10.19 10.03
CA LEU A 99 -7.85 -11.33 9.28
C LEU A 99 -6.80 -12.39 8.93
N TYR A 100 -5.56 -12.02 8.63
CA TYR A 100 -4.45 -12.97 8.45
C TYR A 100 -4.26 -13.87 9.68
N TRP A 101 -4.28 -13.29 10.88
CA TRP A 101 -4.15 -14.05 12.13
C TRP A 101 -5.39 -14.89 12.42
N TYR A 102 -6.58 -14.39 12.09
CA TYR A 102 -7.80 -15.19 12.18
C TYR A 102 -7.73 -16.43 11.28
N GLU A 103 -7.40 -16.26 10.01
CA GLU A 103 -7.28 -17.38 9.05
C GLU A 103 -6.22 -18.40 9.49
N ARG A 104 -5.16 -17.94 10.17
CA ARG A 104 -4.07 -18.79 10.62
C ARG A 104 -4.35 -19.56 11.91
N THR A 105 -5.05 -18.95 12.85
CA THR A 105 -5.20 -19.47 14.22
C THR A 105 -6.63 -19.88 14.57
N GLY A 106 -7.62 -19.30 13.93
CA GLY A 106 -9.03 -19.45 14.29
C GLY A 106 -9.42 -18.75 15.61
N GLU A 107 -8.53 -17.93 16.20
CA GLU A 107 -8.80 -17.29 17.48
C GLU A 107 -9.89 -16.21 17.35
N GLU A 108 -10.93 -16.32 18.17
CA GLU A 108 -12.14 -15.47 18.13
C GLU A 108 -11.84 -13.98 18.34
N LYS A 109 -10.82 -13.63 19.14
CA LYS A 109 -10.43 -12.23 19.34
C LYS A 109 -10.14 -11.48 18.05
N TYR A 110 -9.51 -12.15 17.06
CA TYR A 110 -9.23 -11.53 15.76
C TYR A 110 -10.49 -11.38 14.92
N ARG A 111 -11.43 -12.33 15.02
CA ARG A 111 -12.74 -12.22 14.38
C ARG A 111 -13.50 -11.03 14.90
N LEU A 112 -13.60 -10.89 16.23
CA LEU A 112 -14.28 -9.78 16.88
C LEU A 112 -13.67 -8.43 16.53
N ALA A 113 -12.32 -8.34 16.50
CA ALA A 113 -11.62 -7.11 16.10
C ALA A 113 -11.93 -6.75 14.63
N ALA A 114 -11.90 -7.72 13.71
CA ALA A 114 -12.24 -7.48 12.30
C ALA A 114 -13.70 -7.08 12.12
N ASP A 115 -14.63 -7.69 12.87
CA ASP A 115 -16.06 -7.35 12.83
C ASP A 115 -16.33 -5.91 13.34
N ARG A 116 -15.53 -5.40 14.29
CA ARG A 116 -15.60 -3.98 14.74
C ARG A 116 -15.23 -3.03 13.59
N ILE A 117 -14.13 -3.28 12.88
CA ILE A 117 -13.74 -2.46 11.72
C ILE A 117 -14.82 -2.56 10.62
N ARG A 118 -15.35 -3.77 10.38
CA ARG A 118 -16.43 -3.96 9.40
C ARG A 118 -17.69 -3.16 9.76
N ALA A 119 -18.07 -3.17 11.03
CA ALA A 119 -19.20 -2.38 11.53
C ALA A 119 -18.96 -0.86 11.42
N MET A 120 -17.70 -0.39 11.49
CA MET A 120 -17.36 1.00 11.22
C MET A 120 -17.56 1.34 9.73
N LEU A 121 -17.18 0.46 8.80
CA LEU A 121 -17.43 0.65 7.37
C LEU A 121 -18.92 0.74 7.03
N ASP A 122 -19.79 -0.01 7.71
CA ASP A 122 -21.24 0.06 7.50
C ASP A 122 -21.81 1.45 7.82
N ARG A 123 -21.21 2.14 8.77
CA ARG A 123 -21.60 3.48 9.22
C ARG A 123 -20.74 4.59 8.66
N HIS A 124 -19.72 4.24 7.87
CA HIS A 124 -18.76 5.21 7.34
C HIS A 124 -19.45 6.22 6.45
N PRO A 125 -19.20 7.53 6.63
CA PRO A 125 -19.79 8.57 5.80
C PRO A 125 -19.48 8.37 4.31
N ARG A 126 -20.48 8.70 3.50
CA ARG A 126 -20.38 8.54 2.04
C ARG A 126 -20.70 9.84 1.32
N THR A 127 -20.14 10.01 0.15
CA THR A 127 -20.55 11.04 -0.80
C THR A 127 -21.98 10.80 -1.28
N GLU A 128 -22.61 11.78 -1.90
CA GLU A 128 -23.96 11.65 -2.47
C GLU A 128 -24.06 10.46 -3.45
N THR A 129 -22.99 10.21 -4.19
CA THR A 129 -22.93 9.11 -5.16
C THR A 129 -22.45 7.78 -4.59
N GLY A 130 -22.24 7.66 -3.26
CA GLY A 130 -21.97 6.41 -2.53
C GLY A 130 -20.51 6.09 -2.27
N GLY A 131 -19.55 6.94 -2.64
CA GLY A 131 -18.14 6.76 -2.32
C GLY A 131 -17.85 6.98 -0.84
N PHE A 132 -16.95 6.23 -0.23
CA PHE A 132 -16.54 6.47 1.15
C PHE A 132 -15.73 7.78 1.25
N TRP A 133 -16.07 8.63 2.24
CA TRP A 133 -15.21 9.75 2.58
C TRP A 133 -13.86 9.23 3.06
N HIS A 134 -12.78 9.89 2.69
CA HIS A 134 -11.47 9.48 3.20
C HIS A 134 -11.41 9.56 4.72
N ARG A 135 -12.01 10.64 5.33
CA ARG A 135 -12.04 10.84 6.77
C ARG A 135 -13.12 11.82 7.21
N GLN A 136 -13.78 11.56 8.34
CA GLN A 136 -14.68 12.49 9.01
C GLN A 136 -14.12 12.85 10.41
N PRO A 137 -14.16 14.12 10.82
CA PRO A 137 -14.81 15.26 10.18
C PRO A 137 -13.94 16.03 9.16
N ASN A 138 -12.68 15.63 8.96
CA ASN A 138 -11.67 16.50 8.35
C ASN A 138 -11.83 16.67 6.83
N TYR A 139 -12.35 15.64 6.13
CA TYR A 139 -12.39 15.62 4.66
C TYR A 139 -13.78 15.22 4.15
N PRO A 140 -14.81 16.04 4.44
CA PRO A 140 -16.18 15.71 4.00
C PRO A 140 -16.25 15.66 2.47
N ASN A 141 -17.00 14.68 1.95
CA ASN A 141 -17.21 14.44 0.53
C ASN A 141 -15.94 14.16 -0.32
N GLN A 142 -14.80 13.87 0.33
CA GLN A 142 -13.56 13.61 -0.40
C GLN A 142 -13.27 12.11 -0.48
N MET A 143 -12.94 11.65 -1.70
CA MET A 143 -12.34 10.34 -1.95
C MET A 143 -10.90 10.53 -2.43
N TRP A 144 -9.97 9.81 -1.81
CA TRP A 144 -8.56 9.80 -2.19
C TRP A 144 -8.19 8.42 -2.71
N LEU A 145 -7.20 8.35 -3.61
CA LEU A 145 -6.66 7.07 -4.10
C LEU A 145 -6.20 6.15 -2.96
N ASP A 146 -5.65 6.76 -1.93
CA ASP A 146 -5.18 6.11 -0.69
C ASP A 146 -6.29 5.32 -0.01
N GLY A 147 -7.50 5.89 0.09
CA GLY A 147 -8.65 5.30 0.77
C GLY A 147 -9.01 3.91 0.21
N ILE A 148 -8.86 3.73 -1.09
CA ILE A 148 -9.13 2.44 -1.77
C ILE A 148 -8.19 1.34 -1.24
N PHE A 149 -6.91 1.63 -1.06
CA PHE A 149 -5.97 0.70 -0.44
C PHE A 149 -6.26 0.52 1.05
N MET A 150 -6.61 1.61 1.75
CA MET A 150 -6.75 1.61 3.20
C MET A 150 -7.95 0.78 3.68
N ALA A 151 -9.09 0.85 3.01
CA ALA A 151 -10.33 0.25 3.49
C ALA A 151 -10.92 -0.84 2.59
N ASP A 152 -10.92 -0.60 1.26
CA ASP A 152 -11.76 -1.44 0.38
C ASP A 152 -11.20 -2.84 0.16
N VAL A 153 -9.88 -3.02 0.28
CA VAL A 153 -9.25 -4.34 0.26
C VAL A 153 -9.64 -5.14 1.51
N PHE A 154 -9.67 -4.51 2.69
CA PHE A 154 -10.17 -5.14 3.92
C PHE A 154 -11.66 -5.50 3.79
N TYR A 155 -12.48 -4.59 3.27
CA TYR A 155 -13.90 -4.85 3.02
C TYR A 155 -14.09 -6.11 2.15
N ALA A 156 -13.34 -6.21 1.07
CA ALA A 156 -13.40 -7.37 0.19
C ALA A 156 -12.90 -8.66 0.88
N LYS A 157 -11.82 -8.60 1.65
CA LYS A 157 -11.28 -9.76 2.36
C LYS A 157 -12.25 -10.26 3.43
N TRP A 158 -12.83 -9.37 4.20
CA TRP A 158 -13.87 -9.70 5.18
C TRP A 158 -15.11 -10.29 4.50
N THR A 159 -15.59 -9.68 3.41
CA THR A 159 -16.75 -10.18 2.65
C THR A 159 -16.49 -11.58 2.12
N LYS A 160 -15.29 -11.84 1.56
CA LYS A 160 -14.91 -13.17 1.08
C LYS A 160 -14.96 -14.23 2.17
N LEU A 161 -14.55 -13.89 3.40
CA LEU A 161 -14.47 -14.85 4.51
C LEU A 161 -15.83 -15.12 5.16
N PHE A 162 -16.69 -14.09 5.28
CA PHE A 162 -17.86 -14.17 6.14
C PHE A 162 -19.20 -13.91 5.43
N ASP A 163 -19.16 -13.33 4.23
CA ASP A 163 -20.36 -12.94 3.50
C ASP A 163 -20.21 -13.08 1.97
N ALA A 164 -19.50 -14.12 1.55
CA ALA A 164 -19.08 -14.31 0.15
C ALA A 164 -20.22 -14.32 -0.86
N GLY A 165 -21.43 -14.74 -0.43
CA GLY A 165 -22.64 -14.78 -1.27
C GLY A 165 -23.33 -13.43 -1.45
N ASN A 166 -22.92 -12.38 -0.77
CA ASN A 166 -23.55 -11.07 -0.81
C ASN A 166 -23.13 -10.27 -2.06
N VAL A 167 -23.85 -10.44 -3.15
CA VAL A 167 -23.58 -9.74 -4.41
C VAL A 167 -23.62 -8.21 -4.23
N THR A 168 -24.53 -7.70 -3.40
CA THR A 168 -24.64 -6.25 -3.13
C THR A 168 -23.36 -5.70 -2.47
N ALA A 169 -22.75 -6.46 -1.55
CA ALA A 169 -21.48 -6.07 -0.96
C ALA A 169 -20.35 -6.04 -2.01
N TRP A 170 -20.31 -7.01 -2.91
CA TRP A 170 -19.33 -7.01 -4.00
C TRP A 170 -19.54 -5.86 -4.99
N GLU A 171 -20.78 -5.49 -5.28
CA GLU A 171 -21.11 -4.33 -6.12
C GLU A 171 -20.71 -3.02 -5.44
N ASP A 172 -20.93 -2.89 -4.12
CA ASP A 172 -20.50 -1.73 -3.34
C ASP A 172 -18.96 -1.60 -3.29
N ILE A 173 -18.27 -2.73 -3.12
CA ILE A 173 -16.81 -2.76 -3.16
C ILE A 173 -16.29 -2.23 -4.50
N VAL A 174 -16.74 -2.76 -5.64
CA VAL A 174 -16.23 -2.31 -6.93
C VAL A 174 -16.66 -0.88 -7.28
N LEU A 175 -17.78 -0.40 -6.72
CA LEU A 175 -18.22 0.99 -6.86
C LEU A 175 -17.14 1.98 -6.41
N GLN A 176 -16.37 1.68 -5.37
CA GLN A 176 -15.35 2.57 -4.86
C GLN A 176 -14.26 2.82 -5.91
N TRP A 177 -13.77 1.75 -6.57
CA TRP A 177 -12.84 1.89 -7.71
C TRP A 177 -13.48 2.64 -8.89
N ASP A 178 -14.74 2.35 -9.22
CA ASP A 178 -15.46 3.00 -10.32
C ASP A 178 -15.55 4.52 -10.09
N LYS A 179 -15.78 4.97 -8.84
CA LYS A 179 -15.85 6.40 -8.48
C LYS A 179 -14.50 7.09 -8.66
N ILE A 180 -13.44 6.50 -8.16
CA ILE A 180 -12.07 7.03 -8.34
C ILE A 180 -11.75 7.15 -9.84
N GLU A 181 -11.95 6.08 -10.60
CA GLU A 181 -11.65 6.03 -12.04
C GLU A 181 -12.45 7.07 -12.86
N ALA A 182 -13.66 7.38 -12.43
CA ALA A 182 -14.52 8.33 -13.15
C ALA A 182 -14.03 9.76 -13.07
N VAL A 183 -13.42 10.17 -11.93
CA VAL A 183 -13.12 11.58 -11.65
C VAL A 183 -11.62 11.87 -11.67
N THR A 184 -10.76 10.96 -11.16
CA THR A 184 -9.35 11.25 -10.90
C THR A 184 -8.42 11.06 -12.10
N ARG A 185 -8.91 10.80 -13.30
CA ARG A 185 -8.04 10.66 -14.48
C ARG A 185 -7.32 11.96 -14.76
N ASP A 186 -5.99 11.87 -14.86
CA ASP A 186 -5.14 13.01 -15.15
C ASP A 186 -5.58 13.73 -16.45
N PRO A 187 -6.00 15.01 -16.36
CA PRO A 187 -6.40 15.77 -17.54
C PRO A 187 -5.25 16.01 -18.52
N GLY A 188 -3.98 15.86 -18.08
CA GLY A 188 -2.80 15.94 -18.94
C GLY A 188 -2.64 14.75 -19.89
N GLY A 189 -3.54 13.76 -19.84
CA GLY A 189 -3.59 12.65 -20.77
C GLY A 189 -2.49 11.60 -20.55
N THR A 190 -1.84 11.58 -19.41
CA THR A 190 -0.81 10.57 -19.05
C THR A 190 -1.41 9.18 -18.87
N GLY A 191 -2.70 9.11 -18.54
CA GLY A 191 -3.41 7.90 -18.15
C GLY A 191 -3.17 7.50 -16.70
N LEU A 192 -2.46 8.35 -15.94
CA LEU A 192 -2.34 8.27 -14.48
C LEU A 192 -3.59 8.86 -13.82
N LEU A 193 -3.60 8.88 -12.50
CA LEU A 193 -4.68 9.40 -11.68
C LEU A 193 -4.15 10.50 -10.76
N VAL A 194 -4.89 11.59 -10.59
CA VAL A 194 -4.60 12.61 -9.59
C VAL A 194 -4.95 12.11 -8.20
N HIS A 195 -4.44 12.73 -7.14
CA HIS A 195 -4.44 12.22 -5.76
C HIS A 195 -5.85 11.86 -5.23
N GLY A 196 -6.87 12.65 -5.56
CA GLY A 196 -8.25 12.42 -5.14
C GLY A 196 -9.22 13.41 -5.74
N PHE A 197 -10.43 13.42 -5.22
CA PHE A 197 -11.45 14.40 -5.57
C PHE A 197 -12.35 14.76 -4.39
N ASP A 198 -12.95 15.94 -4.45
CA ASP A 198 -14.00 16.42 -3.56
C ASP A 198 -15.31 16.53 -4.36
N GLU A 199 -16.29 15.66 -4.07
CA GLU A 199 -17.56 15.65 -4.77
C GLU A 199 -18.35 16.95 -4.55
N SER A 200 -18.18 17.60 -3.40
CA SER A 200 -18.78 18.92 -3.12
C SER A 200 -18.08 20.08 -3.81
N LYS A 201 -16.85 19.89 -4.31
CA LYS A 201 -16.02 20.92 -4.98
C LYS A 201 -15.70 22.13 -4.12
N THR A 202 -15.68 21.97 -2.81
CA THR A 202 -15.47 23.05 -1.84
C THR A 202 -14.04 23.11 -1.29
N ALA A 203 -13.28 22.01 -1.42
CA ALA A 203 -11.89 21.99 -1.02
C ALA A 203 -11.06 23.01 -1.84
N VAL A 204 -10.10 23.68 -1.20
CA VAL A 204 -9.29 24.76 -1.82
C VAL A 204 -8.56 24.31 -3.09
N TRP A 205 -8.22 23.03 -3.20
CA TRP A 205 -7.54 22.42 -4.34
C TRP A 205 -8.48 21.83 -5.38
N ALA A 206 -9.79 21.72 -5.09
CA ALA A 206 -10.73 21.04 -5.97
C ALA A 206 -10.98 21.82 -7.25
N ASP A 207 -10.88 21.15 -8.38
CA ASP A 207 -11.32 21.70 -9.66
C ASP A 207 -12.81 22.06 -9.59
N PRO A 208 -13.22 23.29 -9.97
CA PRO A 208 -14.59 23.76 -9.80
C PRO A 208 -15.61 23.01 -10.67
N VAL A 209 -15.19 22.28 -11.69
CA VAL A 209 -16.06 21.51 -12.58
C VAL A 209 -16.10 20.03 -12.19
N THR A 210 -14.94 19.43 -11.98
CA THR A 210 -14.80 17.98 -11.74
C THR A 210 -14.66 17.61 -10.27
N GLY A 211 -14.17 18.51 -9.42
CA GLY A 211 -13.77 18.23 -8.04
C GLY A 211 -12.40 17.58 -7.90
N ALA A 212 -11.72 17.25 -9.00
CA ALA A 212 -10.44 16.55 -8.99
C ALA A 212 -9.32 17.41 -8.39
N SER A 213 -8.34 16.78 -7.75
CA SER A 213 -7.12 17.42 -7.28
C SER A 213 -6.17 17.75 -8.46
N PRO A 214 -5.24 18.72 -8.32
CA PRO A 214 -4.49 19.24 -9.46
C PRO A 214 -3.35 18.32 -9.92
N LEU A 215 -2.80 17.49 -9.04
CA LEU A 215 -1.53 16.81 -9.29
C LEU A 215 -1.60 15.29 -9.15
N VAL A 216 -0.76 14.63 -9.93
CA VAL A 216 -0.47 13.19 -9.83
C VAL A 216 0.66 13.02 -8.82
N TRP A 217 0.33 12.70 -7.57
CA TRP A 217 1.30 12.32 -6.54
C TRP A 217 1.56 10.82 -6.63
N ASN A 218 2.81 10.45 -6.76
CA ASN A 218 3.20 9.07 -7.09
C ASN A 218 2.75 8.03 -6.06
N ARG A 219 2.82 8.35 -4.73
CA ARG A 219 2.42 7.41 -3.67
C ARG A 219 0.92 7.14 -3.67
N ALA A 220 0.08 8.13 -3.92
CA ALA A 220 -1.36 7.92 -4.05
C ALA A 220 -1.66 6.95 -5.19
N VAL A 221 -1.01 7.15 -6.36
CA VAL A 221 -1.08 6.20 -7.49
C VAL A 221 -0.56 4.82 -7.08
N GLY A 222 0.50 4.77 -6.28
CA GLY A 222 1.09 3.52 -5.75
C GLY A 222 0.11 2.73 -4.89
N TRP A 223 -0.53 3.37 -3.92
CA TRP A 223 -1.56 2.75 -3.09
C TRP A 223 -2.70 2.17 -3.92
N TYR A 224 -3.22 2.98 -4.83
CA TYR A 224 -4.30 2.52 -5.72
C TYR A 224 -3.85 1.37 -6.63
N PHE A 225 -2.63 1.37 -7.14
CA PHE A 225 -2.10 0.30 -7.98
C PHE A 225 -1.92 -1.01 -7.22
N VAL A 226 -1.45 -0.94 -5.96
CA VAL A 226 -1.35 -2.10 -5.06
C VAL A 226 -2.74 -2.64 -4.72
N SER A 227 -3.70 -1.76 -4.40
CA SER A 227 -5.08 -2.20 -4.13
C SER A 227 -5.70 -2.97 -5.30
N LEU A 228 -5.39 -2.58 -6.54
CA LEU A 228 -5.86 -3.29 -7.74
C LEU A 228 -5.28 -4.70 -7.86
N ILE A 229 -4.03 -4.93 -7.49
CA ILE A 229 -3.44 -6.28 -7.53
C ILE A 229 -3.98 -7.16 -6.40
N GLU A 230 -4.22 -6.58 -5.23
CA GLU A 230 -4.78 -7.28 -4.08
C GLU A 230 -6.25 -7.65 -4.30
N ILE A 231 -7.08 -6.71 -4.77
CA ILE A 231 -8.50 -6.98 -5.01
C ILE A 231 -8.72 -8.04 -6.08
N LEU A 232 -7.86 -8.14 -7.10
CA LEU A 232 -7.94 -9.16 -8.14
C LEU A 232 -7.68 -10.59 -7.63
N ASP A 233 -7.03 -10.75 -6.49
CA ASP A 233 -6.85 -12.04 -5.82
C ASP A 233 -8.06 -12.42 -4.93
N ILE A 234 -8.90 -11.44 -4.60
CA ILE A 234 -10.00 -11.59 -3.64
C ILE A 234 -11.36 -11.62 -4.35
N TYR A 235 -11.59 -10.70 -5.29
CA TYR A 235 -12.88 -10.46 -5.95
C TYR A 235 -13.33 -11.66 -6.79
N PRO A 236 -14.62 -12.09 -6.72
CA PRO A 236 -15.13 -13.21 -7.50
C PRO A 236 -15.00 -12.98 -9.01
N LYS A 237 -14.36 -13.94 -9.70
CA LYS A 237 -14.04 -13.82 -11.14
C LYS A 237 -15.24 -13.88 -12.06
N ASP A 238 -16.33 -14.46 -11.60
CA ASP A 238 -17.61 -14.62 -12.29
C ASP A 238 -18.50 -13.36 -12.21
N LEU A 239 -18.21 -12.45 -11.27
CA LEU A 239 -18.92 -11.19 -11.19
C LEU A 239 -18.39 -10.15 -12.20
N PRO A 240 -19.28 -9.31 -12.78
CA PRO A 240 -18.88 -8.32 -13.81
C PRO A 240 -17.80 -7.33 -13.38
N GLY A 241 -17.73 -7.01 -12.08
CA GLY A 241 -16.74 -6.11 -11.49
C GLY A 241 -15.29 -6.56 -11.72
N TYR A 242 -15.04 -7.88 -11.74
CA TYR A 242 -13.70 -8.42 -11.97
C TYR A 242 -13.06 -7.92 -13.27
N LYS A 243 -13.83 -7.91 -14.36
CA LYS A 243 -13.32 -7.43 -15.66
C LYS A 243 -13.01 -5.93 -15.64
N ARG A 244 -13.81 -5.13 -14.90
CA ARG A 244 -13.53 -3.69 -14.72
C ARG A 244 -12.24 -3.47 -13.95
N LEU A 245 -12.09 -4.10 -12.78
CA LEU A 245 -10.88 -4.04 -11.95
C LEU A 245 -9.63 -4.44 -12.73
N LEU A 246 -9.67 -5.55 -13.48
CA LEU A 246 -8.57 -6.00 -14.33
C LEU A 246 -8.27 -4.97 -15.44
N GLY A 247 -9.30 -4.35 -15.99
CA GLY A 247 -9.17 -3.27 -16.97
C GLY A 247 -8.45 -2.05 -16.38
N TYR A 248 -8.84 -1.63 -15.17
CA TYR A 248 -8.21 -0.52 -14.44
C TYR A 248 -6.73 -0.81 -14.17
N TYR A 249 -6.44 -1.97 -13.62
CA TYR A 249 -5.07 -2.41 -13.38
C TYR A 249 -4.19 -2.37 -14.65
N LYS A 250 -4.66 -2.95 -15.76
CA LYS A 250 -3.90 -3.01 -17.01
C LYS A 250 -3.66 -1.64 -17.63
N ARG A 251 -4.63 -0.73 -17.54
CA ARG A 251 -4.47 0.66 -18.03
C ARG A 251 -3.45 1.42 -17.21
N LEU A 252 -3.58 1.32 -15.87
CA LEU A 252 -2.68 2.01 -14.96
C LEU A 252 -1.25 1.47 -15.06
N ALA A 253 -1.06 0.14 -15.16
CA ALA A 253 0.26 -0.46 -15.35
C ALA A 253 0.99 0.11 -16.57
N LYS A 254 0.27 0.32 -17.70
CA LYS A 254 0.82 0.94 -18.90
C LYS A 254 1.12 2.44 -18.72
N ALA A 255 0.31 3.15 -17.96
CA ALA A 255 0.53 4.56 -17.66
C ALA A 255 1.78 4.74 -16.78
N ILE A 256 1.94 3.93 -15.74
CA ILE A 256 3.13 3.87 -14.89
C ILE A 256 4.40 3.57 -15.72
N LEU A 257 4.31 2.67 -16.70
CA LEU A 257 5.44 2.37 -17.59
C LEU A 257 5.85 3.57 -18.45
N ARG A 258 4.88 4.36 -18.93
CA ARG A 258 5.19 5.58 -19.68
C ARG A 258 5.76 6.70 -18.82
N ALA A 259 5.44 6.70 -17.53
CA ALA A 259 5.92 7.68 -16.54
C ALA A 259 7.30 7.32 -15.94
N GLN A 260 7.80 6.09 -16.21
CA GLN A 260 9.13 5.68 -15.76
C GLN A 260 10.20 6.52 -16.47
N ASP A 261 11.13 7.09 -15.69
CA ASP A 261 12.25 7.84 -16.26
C ASP A 261 13.19 6.90 -17.04
N PRO A 262 13.45 7.18 -18.34
CA PRO A 262 14.21 6.26 -19.20
C PRO A 262 15.71 6.19 -18.87
N LYS A 263 16.24 7.12 -18.03
CA LYS A 263 17.66 7.18 -17.69
C LYS A 263 17.95 6.45 -16.38
N THR A 264 17.05 6.60 -15.39
CA THR A 264 17.21 6.09 -14.04
C THR A 264 16.37 4.84 -13.76
N ASP A 265 15.35 4.56 -14.58
CA ASP A 265 14.32 3.56 -14.36
C ASP A 265 13.46 3.82 -13.09
N GLY A 266 13.53 5.03 -12.50
CA GLY A 266 12.78 5.49 -11.34
C GLY A 266 11.54 6.30 -11.69
N TRP A 267 10.86 6.85 -10.68
CA TRP A 267 9.68 7.72 -10.82
C TRP A 267 9.79 8.95 -9.95
N TRP A 268 9.47 10.09 -10.54
CA TRP A 268 9.41 11.37 -9.85
C TRP A 268 8.30 11.39 -8.78
N LEU A 269 8.49 12.17 -7.70
CA LEU A 269 7.48 12.38 -6.66
C LEU A 269 6.15 12.89 -7.24
N ILE A 270 6.22 13.91 -8.10
CA ILE A 270 5.08 14.42 -8.88
C ILE A 270 5.23 13.97 -10.33
N LEU A 271 4.26 13.19 -10.77
CA LEU A 271 4.22 12.56 -12.10
C LEU A 271 3.45 13.37 -13.13
N SER A 272 2.81 14.49 -12.74
CA SER A 272 2.16 15.42 -13.66
C SER A 272 3.19 15.95 -14.65
N LYS A 273 2.89 15.86 -15.94
CA LYS A 273 3.83 16.05 -17.06
C LYS A 273 4.67 17.34 -16.98
N GLN A 274 4.06 18.42 -16.53
CA GLN A 274 4.71 19.75 -16.41
C GLN A 274 5.79 19.81 -15.31
N TYR A 275 5.78 18.87 -14.36
CA TYR A 275 6.71 18.83 -13.24
C TYR A 275 7.78 17.72 -13.34
N VAL A 276 7.73 16.90 -14.38
CA VAL A 276 8.76 15.89 -14.63
C VAL A 276 10.11 16.58 -14.88
N GLY A 277 11.08 16.34 -13.99
CA GLY A 277 12.40 16.99 -14.03
C GLY A 277 12.42 18.46 -13.59
N ALA A 278 11.32 18.98 -13.03
CA ALA A 278 11.29 20.32 -12.46
C ALA A 278 12.20 20.44 -11.24
N GLU A 279 12.71 21.64 -11.00
CA GLU A 279 13.49 21.96 -9.79
C GLU A 279 12.69 21.61 -8.53
N GLY A 280 13.33 20.96 -7.57
CA GLY A 280 12.71 20.48 -6.34
C GLY A 280 12.01 19.13 -6.45
N ASN A 281 11.65 18.64 -7.65
CA ASN A 281 11.12 17.30 -7.82
C ASN A 281 12.25 16.26 -7.73
N TYR A 282 11.98 15.07 -7.19
CA TYR A 282 12.98 14.02 -6.98
C TYR A 282 12.39 12.63 -7.19
N PHE A 283 13.26 11.60 -7.33
CA PHE A 283 12.84 10.20 -7.39
C PHE A 283 12.47 9.72 -5.99
N GLU A 284 11.26 9.17 -5.85
CA GLU A 284 10.70 8.78 -4.57
C GLU A 284 10.56 7.26 -4.46
N SER A 285 10.98 6.71 -3.32
CA SER A 285 11.19 5.28 -3.15
C SER A 285 9.92 4.46 -2.93
N SER A 286 8.93 4.98 -2.19
CA SER A 286 7.77 4.18 -1.79
C SER A 286 6.90 3.80 -2.99
N ALA A 287 6.59 4.77 -3.83
CA ALA A 287 5.84 4.53 -5.05
C ALA A 287 6.61 3.67 -6.05
N ALA A 288 7.94 3.86 -6.15
CA ALA A 288 8.79 3.01 -6.98
C ALA A 288 8.70 1.54 -6.54
N ALA A 289 8.71 1.27 -5.23
CA ALA A 289 8.53 -0.08 -4.68
C ALA A 289 7.13 -0.64 -4.98
N MET A 290 6.07 0.17 -4.81
CA MET A 290 4.69 -0.22 -5.12
C MET A 290 4.48 -0.55 -6.61
N PHE A 291 5.03 0.27 -7.50
CA PHE A 291 4.94 0.04 -8.93
C PHE A 291 5.69 -1.24 -9.35
N THR A 292 6.87 -1.43 -8.79
CA THR A 292 7.68 -2.63 -9.02
C THR A 292 6.96 -3.89 -8.52
N TYR A 293 6.44 -3.86 -7.30
CA TYR A 293 5.62 -4.94 -6.75
C TYR A 293 4.43 -5.27 -7.66
N GLY A 294 3.63 -4.26 -8.01
CA GLY A 294 2.45 -4.44 -8.85
C GLY A 294 2.79 -5.05 -10.21
N TRP A 295 3.91 -4.65 -10.84
CA TRP A 295 4.33 -5.26 -12.10
C TRP A 295 4.80 -6.70 -11.94
N LEU A 296 5.65 -6.99 -10.96
CA LEU A 296 6.15 -8.34 -10.71
C LEU A 296 5.02 -9.30 -10.38
N ALA A 297 4.11 -8.88 -9.50
CA ALA A 297 2.92 -9.63 -9.13
C ALA A 297 1.99 -9.88 -10.33
N GLY A 298 1.76 -8.85 -11.16
CA GLY A 298 0.95 -8.96 -12.38
C GLY A 298 1.55 -9.86 -13.45
N LEU A 299 2.87 -9.87 -13.57
CA LEU A 299 3.59 -10.81 -14.45
C LEU A 299 3.42 -12.24 -13.98
N ARG A 300 3.57 -12.51 -12.68
CA ARG A 300 3.39 -13.83 -12.08
C ARG A 300 1.96 -14.35 -12.24
N ARG A 301 0.97 -13.48 -12.05
CA ARG A 301 -0.46 -13.80 -12.17
C ARG A 301 -0.96 -13.87 -13.62
N GLY A 302 -0.12 -13.51 -14.61
CA GLY A 302 -0.49 -13.49 -16.02
C GLY A 302 -1.41 -12.33 -16.42
N TYR A 303 -1.48 -11.28 -15.61
CA TYR A 303 -2.27 -10.07 -15.92
C TYR A 303 -1.55 -9.14 -16.89
N LEU A 304 -0.20 -9.15 -16.87
CA LEU A 304 0.65 -8.33 -17.72
C LEU A 304 1.40 -9.19 -18.76
N ASP A 305 1.59 -8.60 -19.93
CA ASP A 305 2.37 -9.20 -21.00
C ASP A 305 3.88 -9.22 -20.65
N LYS A 306 4.48 -10.41 -20.69
CA LYS A 306 5.89 -10.63 -20.36
C LYS A 306 6.85 -9.86 -21.26
N ARG A 307 6.54 -9.74 -22.57
CA ARG A 307 7.42 -9.04 -23.52
C ARG A 307 7.53 -7.56 -23.19
N THR A 308 6.42 -6.96 -22.75
CA THR A 308 6.34 -5.54 -22.42
C THR A 308 6.93 -5.23 -21.04
N PHE A 309 6.64 -6.06 -20.02
CA PHE A 309 6.87 -5.67 -18.63
C PHE A 309 8.05 -6.36 -17.93
N SER A 310 8.54 -7.52 -18.40
CA SER A 310 9.60 -8.24 -17.67
C SER A 310 10.89 -7.44 -17.53
N ARG A 311 11.36 -6.79 -18.61
CA ARG A 311 12.59 -5.99 -18.56
C ARG A 311 12.43 -4.71 -17.73
N PRO A 312 11.37 -3.89 -17.89
CA PRO A 312 11.12 -2.74 -17.03
C PRO A 312 11.00 -3.11 -15.55
N ALA A 313 10.28 -4.17 -15.19
CA ALA A 313 10.14 -4.62 -13.81
C ALA A 313 11.49 -5.04 -13.19
N ALA A 314 12.33 -5.75 -13.95
CA ALA A 314 13.67 -6.15 -13.50
C ALA A 314 14.60 -4.95 -13.32
N LYS A 315 14.50 -3.94 -14.17
CA LYS A 315 15.25 -2.69 -14.05
C LYS A 315 14.79 -1.84 -12.87
N ALA A 316 13.48 -1.74 -12.69
CA ALA A 316 12.88 -1.06 -11.55
C ALA A 316 13.34 -1.70 -10.22
N TYR A 317 13.33 -3.04 -10.11
CA TYR A 317 13.79 -3.71 -8.88
C TYR A 317 15.28 -3.46 -8.61
N ARG A 318 16.13 -3.40 -9.66
CA ARG A 318 17.54 -3.02 -9.49
C ARG A 318 17.69 -1.58 -9.02
N HIS A 319 16.95 -0.65 -9.63
CA HIS A 319 16.91 0.75 -9.19
C HIS A 319 16.53 0.87 -7.70
N LEU A 320 15.54 0.08 -7.20
CA LEU A 320 15.22 0.08 -5.77
C LEU A 320 16.43 -0.26 -4.90
N ILE A 321 17.22 -1.26 -5.31
CA ILE A 321 18.39 -1.71 -4.55
C ILE A 321 19.56 -0.72 -4.66
N ASP A 322 19.83 -0.23 -5.86
CA ASP A 322 21.01 0.57 -6.15
C ASP A 322 20.88 2.00 -5.58
N ASP A 323 19.67 2.57 -5.61
CA ASP A 323 19.43 3.97 -5.24
C ASP A 323 18.80 4.16 -3.86
N PHE A 324 18.09 3.14 -3.31
CA PHE A 324 17.35 3.30 -2.05
C PHE A 324 17.73 2.32 -0.94
N VAL A 325 18.72 1.44 -1.14
CA VAL A 325 19.19 0.53 -0.08
C VAL A 325 20.63 0.86 0.32
N THR A 326 20.78 1.38 1.52
CA THR A 326 22.11 1.60 2.14
C THR A 326 22.51 0.37 2.95
N LYS A 327 23.72 -0.18 2.66
CA LYS A 327 24.30 -1.32 3.39
C LYS A 327 25.28 -0.83 4.44
N HIS A 328 25.08 -1.22 5.71
CA HIS A 328 25.94 -0.82 6.81
C HIS A 328 27.00 -1.87 7.16
N ARG A 329 28.11 -1.42 7.77
CA ARG A 329 29.21 -2.31 8.22
C ARG A 329 28.80 -3.29 9.32
N ASN A 330 27.76 -2.97 10.09
CA ASN A 330 27.18 -3.85 11.11
C ASN A 330 26.28 -4.95 10.51
N GLY A 331 26.14 -5.02 9.19
CA GLY A 331 25.34 -6.01 8.49
C GLY A 331 23.85 -5.69 8.40
N THR A 332 23.42 -4.47 8.77
CA THR A 332 22.03 -4.03 8.58
C THR A 332 21.84 -3.25 7.28
N LEU A 333 20.58 -3.10 6.87
CA LEU A 333 20.15 -2.24 5.77
C LEU A 333 19.39 -1.02 6.30
N THR A 334 19.46 0.08 5.56
CA THR A 334 18.52 1.20 5.65
C THR A 334 17.82 1.37 4.32
N TRP A 335 16.52 1.61 4.37
CA TRP A 335 15.72 2.02 3.24
C TRP A 335 15.64 3.54 3.20
N GLU A 336 15.97 4.14 2.08
CA GLU A 336 16.08 5.59 1.90
C GLU A 336 15.00 6.12 0.96
N GLY A 337 14.88 7.43 0.86
CA GLY A 337 14.14 8.10 -0.20
C GLY A 337 12.61 8.09 -0.05
N THR A 338 12.05 7.72 1.09
CA THR A 338 10.61 7.75 1.33
C THR A 338 10.17 9.12 1.87
N VAL A 339 9.30 9.82 1.14
CA VAL A 339 8.67 11.05 1.62
C VAL A 339 7.71 10.76 2.79
N GLN A 340 7.58 11.66 3.75
CA GLN A 340 6.56 11.57 4.79
C GLN A 340 5.14 11.67 4.21
N VAL A 341 4.13 11.89 5.03
CA VAL A 341 2.71 11.92 4.60
C VAL A 341 2.43 13.15 3.74
N GLY A 342 2.15 12.93 2.45
CA GLY A 342 1.45 13.90 1.61
C GLY A 342 -0.06 13.83 1.87
N SER A 343 -0.71 14.96 1.92
CA SER A 343 -2.13 15.04 2.28
C SER A 343 -2.86 16.09 1.45
N LEU A 344 -4.08 15.79 1.08
CA LEU A 344 -5.02 16.79 0.54
C LEU A 344 -5.59 17.74 1.61
N ASN A 345 -5.16 17.60 2.88
CA ASN A 345 -5.34 18.66 3.90
C ASN A 345 -4.32 19.79 3.72
N SER A 346 -4.22 20.30 2.52
CA SER A 346 -3.28 21.30 2.06
C SER A 346 -3.87 22.03 0.85
N ASP A 347 -3.08 22.86 0.17
CA ASP A 347 -3.44 23.44 -1.13
C ASP A 347 -3.16 22.46 -2.30
N ALA A 348 -2.57 21.30 -2.02
CA ALA A 348 -2.16 20.28 -2.99
C ALA A 348 -1.27 20.84 -4.12
N SER A 349 -0.51 21.91 -3.86
CA SER A 349 0.43 22.51 -4.81
C SER A 349 1.68 21.65 -4.99
N PHE A 350 2.43 21.90 -6.06
CA PHE A 350 3.73 21.29 -6.28
C PHE A 350 4.71 21.63 -5.14
N GLU A 351 4.75 22.88 -4.74
CA GLU A 351 5.58 23.41 -3.65
C GLU A 351 5.29 22.70 -2.33
N TYR A 352 4.02 22.43 -2.04
CA TYR A 352 3.63 21.65 -0.87
C TYR A 352 4.24 20.24 -0.92
N TYR A 353 4.03 19.49 -1.99
CA TYR A 353 4.50 18.10 -2.05
C TYR A 353 6.03 17.99 -1.98
N VAL A 354 6.77 18.86 -2.67
CA VAL A 354 8.25 18.80 -2.66
C VAL A 354 8.87 19.33 -1.36
N SER A 355 8.10 20.05 -0.54
CA SER A 355 8.54 20.53 0.79
C SER A 355 8.45 19.46 1.89
N ILE A 356 7.76 18.36 1.65
CA ILE A 356 7.55 17.31 2.65
C ILE A 356 8.88 16.57 2.90
N PRO A 357 9.30 16.39 4.16
CA PRO A 357 10.57 15.72 4.47
C PRO A 357 10.63 14.28 3.98
N VAL A 358 11.82 13.85 3.60
CA VAL A 358 12.16 12.45 3.31
C VAL A 358 12.70 11.79 4.58
N VAL A 359 12.27 10.56 4.88
CA VAL A 359 12.60 9.84 6.12
C VAL A 359 13.12 8.44 5.81
N PRO A 360 14.28 8.05 6.38
CA PRO A 360 14.79 6.69 6.22
C PRO A 360 13.95 5.67 7.00
N ASN A 361 13.90 4.45 6.50
CA ASN A 361 13.20 3.30 7.09
C ASN A 361 11.69 3.54 7.37
N ASP A 362 11.07 4.45 6.63
CA ASP A 362 9.63 4.67 6.72
C ASP A 362 8.87 3.42 6.28
N THR A 363 7.90 2.99 7.08
CA THR A 363 7.10 1.78 6.81
C THR A 363 6.35 1.82 5.48
N ARG A 364 5.98 3.02 5.02
CA ARG A 364 5.30 3.25 3.73
C ARG A 364 6.19 2.97 2.52
N GLY A 365 7.50 2.89 2.71
CA GLY A 365 8.47 2.48 1.71
C GLY A 365 9.00 1.06 1.96
N VAL A 366 9.33 0.75 3.22
CA VAL A 366 9.87 -0.58 3.58
C VAL A 366 8.89 -1.70 3.27
N GLY A 367 7.60 -1.57 3.66
CA GLY A 367 6.59 -2.59 3.40
C GLY A 367 6.46 -2.92 1.91
N PRO A 368 6.22 -1.95 1.02
CA PRO A 368 6.22 -2.18 -0.42
C PRO A 368 7.54 -2.74 -0.99
N PHE A 369 8.69 -2.36 -0.43
CA PHE A 369 9.97 -2.95 -0.82
C PHE A 369 10.04 -4.44 -0.46
N LEU A 370 9.55 -4.82 0.72
CA LEU A 370 9.45 -6.24 1.10
C LEU A 370 8.54 -7.02 0.13
N LEU A 371 7.39 -6.46 -0.24
CA LEU A 371 6.47 -7.07 -1.20
C LEU A 371 7.10 -7.19 -2.60
N ALA A 372 7.81 -6.16 -3.06
CA ALA A 372 8.54 -6.19 -4.35
C ALA A 372 9.65 -7.25 -4.33
N SER A 373 10.41 -7.33 -3.21
CA SER A 373 11.45 -8.32 -3.02
C SER A 373 10.89 -9.74 -2.97
N TYR A 374 9.75 -9.94 -2.31
CA TYR A 374 9.04 -11.23 -2.30
C TYR A 374 8.70 -11.70 -3.71
N GLU A 375 8.07 -10.87 -4.52
CA GLU A 375 7.69 -11.23 -5.89
C GLU A 375 8.92 -11.47 -6.78
N TRP A 376 9.98 -10.69 -6.61
CA TRP A 376 11.24 -10.88 -7.30
C TRP A 376 11.89 -12.22 -6.96
N GLU A 377 12.06 -12.52 -5.69
CA GLU A 377 12.73 -13.74 -5.22
C GLU A 377 11.89 -15.00 -5.48
N LEU A 378 10.56 -14.89 -5.42
CA LEU A 378 9.66 -15.98 -5.80
C LEU A 378 9.80 -16.36 -7.29
N GLN A 379 10.04 -15.38 -8.17
CA GLN A 379 10.30 -15.65 -9.60
C GLN A 379 11.65 -16.35 -9.80
N GLN A 380 12.69 -15.94 -9.05
CA GLN A 380 14.02 -16.58 -9.14
C GLN A 380 14.00 -18.06 -8.67
N LYS A 381 13.18 -18.38 -7.67
CA LYS A 381 13.05 -19.78 -7.21
C LYS A 381 12.29 -20.70 -8.20
N ARG A 382 11.56 -20.13 -9.16
CA ARG A 382 10.78 -20.87 -10.17
C ARG A 382 11.47 -20.99 -11.53
N SER A 383 12.52 -20.21 -11.76
CA SER A 383 13.35 -20.24 -12.96
C SER A 383 14.52 -21.19 -12.82
#